data_d8de8d868d07f7f79ad12dc7a9c4460d
#
_entry.id   d8de8d868d07f7f79ad12dc7a9c4460d
#
_cell.length_a   1.000
_cell.length_b   1.000
_cell.length_c   1.000
_cell.angle_alpha   90.00
_cell.angle_beta   90.00
_cell.angle_gamma   90.00
#
_symmetry.space_group_name_H-M   'P 1'
#
loop_
_entity.id
_entity.type
_entity.pdbx_description
1 polymer ?
#
loop_
_entity_poly.entity_id
_entity_poly.type
_entity_poly.pdbx_seq_one_letter_code
_entity_poly.pdbx_strand_id
1 'polypeptide(L)'
;MVVRIGNVVVPNGTNVWPHELATAKALAMACHDVEFLPRIDGKEVKSADVLMDGVVWEMKSPTSTSVKSLQKVLRRAGKQSHNVVVDTARMRGVSDRAVQRELVRLLPLVASVQRLRLVTKARDVFDIT
;
A
#
# COMPACT_ATOMS: atom_id res chain seq x y z
N MET A 1 -28.33 5.36 5.82
CA MET A 1 -26.99 4.84 6.14
C MET A 1 -25.99 5.97 6.08
N VAL A 2 -25.21 6.16 7.13
CA VAL A 2 -24.13 7.15 7.12
C VAL A 2 -22.83 6.43 6.72
N VAL A 3 -22.23 6.85 5.62
CA VAL A 3 -20.92 6.36 5.20
C VAL A 3 -19.86 7.26 5.80
N ARG A 4 -19.03 6.72 6.68
CA ARG A 4 -17.91 7.45 7.26
C ARG A 4 -16.69 7.34 6.35
N ILE A 5 -16.19 8.47 5.90
CA ILE A 5 -14.91 8.55 5.18
C ILE A 5 -13.80 8.73 6.22
N GLY A 6 -12.70 8.03 6.05
CA GLY A 6 -11.53 8.18 6.92
C GLY A 6 -10.78 9.49 6.65
N ASN A 7 -9.84 9.79 7.52
CA ASN A 7 -8.99 10.98 7.43
C ASN A 7 -7.62 10.63 6.87
N VAL A 8 -7.04 11.58 6.12
CA VAL A 8 -5.62 11.52 5.74
C VAL A 8 -4.91 12.66 6.47
N VAL A 9 -3.92 12.30 7.27
CA VAL A 9 -3.12 13.25 8.03
C VAL A 9 -1.69 13.24 7.50
N VAL A 10 -1.22 14.43 7.07
CA VAL A 10 0.17 14.64 6.65
C VAL A 10 0.79 15.61 7.66
N PRO A 11 1.63 15.12 8.60
CA PRO A 11 2.25 16.00 9.59
C PRO A 11 3.16 17.04 8.93
N ASN A 12 3.27 18.21 9.54
CA ASN A 12 4.12 19.28 9.05
C ASN A 12 5.56 18.79 8.88
N GLY A 13 6.19 19.14 7.75
CA GLY A 13 7.56 18.75 7.44
C GLY A 13 7.70 17.33 6.87
N THR A 14 6.61 16.61 6.70
CA THR A 14 6.62 15.28 6.08
C THR A 14 6.49 15.43 4.57
N ASN A 15 7.48 14.90 3.83
CA ASN A 15 7.43 14.85 2.38
C ASN A 15 6.64 13.63 1.92
N VAL A 16 5.58 13.88 1.15
CA VAL A 16 4.72 12.84 0.60
C VAL A 16 4.66 13.01 -0.91
N TRP A 17 4.95 11.92 -1.63
CA TRP A 17 4.84 11.92 -3.08
C TRP A 17 3.37 11.94 -3.51
N PRO A 18 3.04 12.53 -4.68
CA PRO A 18 1.65 12.54 -5.16
C PRO A 18 1.01 11.17 -5.25
N HIS A 19 1.75 10.14 -5.68
CA HIS A 19 1.21 8.78 -5.76
C HIS A 19 0.95 8.17 -4.38
N GLU A 20 1.76 8.52 -3.38
CA GLU A 20 1.53 8.08 -2.00
C GLU A 20 0.27 8.72 -1.42
N LEU A 21 0.10 10.01 -1.66
CA LEU A 21 -1.11 10.72 -1.23
C LEU A 21 -2.36 10.16 -1.91
N ALA A 22 -2.26 9.81 -3.19
CA ALA A 22 -3.38 9.20 -3.92
C ALA A 22 -3.76 7.84 -3.33
N THR A 23 -2.78 7.03 -2.93
CA THR A 23 -3.04 5.76 -2.24
C THR A 23 -3.75 6.00 -0.92
N ALA A 24 -3.26 6.95 -0.12
CA ALA A 24 -3.86 7.27 1.18
C ALA A 24 -5.31 7.76 1.03
N LYS A 25 -5.58 8.57 0.00
CA LYS A 25 -6.95 9.04 -0.27
C LYS A 25 -7.88 7.89 -0.64
N ALA A 26 -7.41 6.92 -1.42
CA ALA A 26 -8.20 5.74 -1.76
C ALA A 26 -8.53 4.92 -0.50
N LEU A 27 -7.57 4.74 0.39
CA LEU A 27 -7.77 4.07 1.67
C LEU A 27 -8.77 4.82 2.55
N ALA A 28 -8.69 6.15 2.59
CA ALA A 28 -9.63 6.97 3.35
C ALA A 28 -11.06 6.86 2.80
N MET A 29 -11.21 6.80 1.48
CA MET A 29 -12.52 6.59 0.85
C MET A 29 -13.10 5.21 1.20
N ALA A 30 -12.24 4.24 1.55
CA ALA A 30 -12.64 2.92 2.04
C ALA A 30 -12.76 2.89 3.58
N CYS A 31 -12.91 4.06 4.21
CA CYS A 31 -13.17 4.23 5.64
C CYS A 31 -11.96 4.00 6.55
N HIS A 32 -10.74 4.07 6.02
CA HIS A 32 -9.52 3.95 6.83
C HIS A 32 -8.97 5.32 7.22
N ASP A 33 -8.50 5.43 8.45
CA ASP A 33 -7.74 6.61 8.88
C ASP A 33 -6.26 6.37 8.59
N VAL A 34 -5.64 7.27 7.82
CA VAL A 34 -4.25 7.14 7.38
C VAL A 34 -3.45 8.35 7.83
N GLU A 35 -2.39 8.12 8.58
CA GLU A 35 -1.44 9.14 8.99
C GLU A 35 -0.06 8.80 8.47
N PHE A 36 0.54 9.72 7.72
CA PHE A 36 1.91 9.54 7.25
C PHE A 36 2.89 9.68 8.42
N LEU A 37 3.87 8.78 8.47
CA LEU A 37 4.92 8.84 9.47
C LEU A 37 6.11 9.63 8.93
N PRO A 38 6.81 10.41 9.79
CA PRO A 38 8.01 11.13 9.37
C PRO A 38 9.09 10.16 8.92
N ARG A 39 9.79 10.51 7.84
CA ARG A 39 10.96 9.76 7.38
C ARG A 39 12.15 10.09 8.26
N ILE A 40 12.98 9.07 8.52
CA ILE A 40 14.20 9.27 9.30
C ILE A 40 15.28 9.80 8.36
N ASP A 41 15.85 10.96 8.70
CA ASP A 41 16.92 11.60 7.93
C ASP A 41 18.15 10.70 7.82
N GLY A 42 18.83 10.78 6.66
CA GLY A 42 20.09 10.10 6.42
C GLY A 42 19.99 8.63 6.07
N LYS A 43 18.80 8.07 5.98
CA LYS A 43 18.56 6.70 5.51
C LYS A 43 17.83 6.71 4.18
N GLU A 44 18.19 5.77 3.30
CA GLU A 44 17.40 5.53 2.10
C GLU A 44 16.01 5.04 2.49
N VAL A 45 15.05 5.93 2.40
CA VAL A 45 13.64 5.57 2.61
C VAL A 45 13.01 5.44 1.24
N LYS A 46 12.71 4.20 0.83
CA LYS A 46 12.21 3.89 -0.50
C LYS A 46 10.69 3.95 -0.60
N SER A 47 9.99 3.99 0.52
CA SER A 47 8.54 4.05 0.57
C SER A 47 8.08 4.71 1.85
N ALA A 48 6.87 5.25 1.83
CA ALA A 48 6.28 5.89 2.99
C ALA A 48 5.67 4.85 3.91
N ASP A 49 5.99 4.94 5.20
CA ASP A 49 5.26 4.23 6.24
C ASP A 49 4.09 5.09 6.66
N VAL A 50 2.99 4.43 6.97
CA VAL A 50 1.79 5.08 7.48
C VAL A 50 1.27 4.34 8.70
N LEU A 51 0.57 5.08 9.57
CA LEU A 51 -0.35 4.49 10.53
C LEU A 51 -1.72 4.42 9.85
N MET A 52 -2.26 3.24 9.72
CA MET A 52 -3.62 3.06 9.22
C MET A 52 -4.44 2.38 10.31
N ASP A 53 -5.45 3.11 10.79
CA ASP A 53 -6.27 2.69 11.93
C ASP A 53 -5.42 2.31 13.15
N GLY A 54 -4.34 3.08 13.38
CA GLY A 54 -3.43 2.89 14.51
C GLY A 54 -2.37 1.81 14.33
N VAL A 55 -2.27 1.18 13.16
CA VAL A 55 -1.30 0.13 12.86
C VAL A 55 -0.36 0.58 11.76
N VAL A 56 0.94 0.26 11.90
CA VAL A 56 1.94 0.60 10.89
C VAL A 56 1.77 -0.29 9.66
N TRP A 57 1.73 0.35 8.49
CA TRP A 57 1.66 -0.31 7.19
C TRP A 57 2.74 0.24 6.27
N GLU A 58 3.33 -0.64 5.48
CA GLU A 58 4.23 -0.28 4.37
C GLU A 58 3.40 -0.13 3.10
N MET A 59 3.56 1.00 2.40
CA MET A 59 2.86 1.23 1.12
C MET A 59 3.83 1.05 -0.04
N LYS A 60 3.45 0.24 -1.01
CA LYS A 60 4.20 0.01 -2.25
C LYS A 60 3.35 0.37 -3.46
N SER A 61 3.94 1.14 -4.37
CA SER A 61 3.33 1.51 -5.65
C SER A 61 4.26 1.08 -6.79
N PRO A 62 4.30 -0.22 -7.11
CA PRO A 62 5.22 -0.71 -8.13
C PRO A 62 4.88 -0.13 -9.51
N THR A 63 5.93 0.05 -10.31
CA THR A 63 5.81 0.57 -11.69
C THR A 63 6.01 -0.51 -12.75
N SER A 64 6.23 -1.74 -12.33
CA SER A 64 6.43 -2.87 -13.23
C SER A 64 5.22 -3.09 -14.14
N THR A 65 5.48 -3.59 -15.34
CA THR A 65 4.46 -3.99 -16.31
C THR A 65 4.14 -5.48 -16.23
N SER A 66 4.61 -6.17 -15.19
CA SER A 66 4.43 -7.61 -15.02
C SER A 66 4.11 -7.97 -13.58
N VAL A 67 3.19 -8.92 -13.37
CA VAL A 67 2.90 -9.47 -12.05
C VAL A 67 4.08 -10.25 -11.45
N LYS A 68 5.04 -10.64 -12.29
CA LYS A 68 6.23 -11.40 -11.84
C LYS A 68 7.09 -10.63 -10.84
N SER A 69 7.02 -9.30 -10.85
CA SER A 69 7.77 -8.46 -9.92
C SER A 69 7.18 -8.45 -8.51
N LEU A 70 5.93 -8.85 -8.33
CA LEU A 70 5.21 -8.67 -7.06
C LEU A 70 5.81 -9.47 -5.91
N GLN A 71 6.35 -10.66 -6.18
CA GLN A 71 6.99 -11.44 -5.12
C GLN A 71 8.16 -10.69 -4.49
N LYS A 72 9.00 -10.08 -5.32
CA LYS A 72 10.13 -9.26 -4.85
C LYS A 72 9.66 -8.02 -4.10
N VAL A 73 8.60 -7.39 -4.59
CA VAL A 73 7.98 -6.24 -3.92
C VAL A 73 7.52 -6.62 -2.52
N LEU A 74 6.79 -7.73 -2.38
CA LEU A 74 6.29 -8.19 -1.08
C LEU A 74 7.43 -8.58 -0.14
N ARG A 75 8.46 -9.25 -0.62
CA ARG A 75 9.61 -9.63 0.21
C ARG A 75 10.32 -8.41 0.77
N ARG A 76 10.52 -7.38 -0.04
CA ARG A 76 11.14 -6.12 0.39
C ARG A 76 10.26 -5.38 1.39
N ALA A 77 8.96 -5.29 1.10
CA ALA A 77 8.01 -4.63 1.98
C ALA A 77 7.93 -5.33 3.34
N GLY A 78 7.92 -6.66 3.34
CA GLY A 78 7.84 -7.47 4.55
C GLY A 78 9.03 -7.31 5.50
N LYS A 79 10.16 -6.79 5.00
CA LYS A 79 11.31 -6.45 5.86
C LYS A 79 11.07 -5.17 6.65
N GLN A 80 10.14 -4.33 6.21
CA GLN A 80 9.84 -3.05 6.85
C GLN A 80 8.59 -3.11 7.71
N SER A 81 7.58 -3.88 7.28
CA SER A 81 6.36 -4.10 8.04
C SER A 81 5.72 -5.43 7.64
N HIS A 82 5.05 -6.06 8.60
CA HIS A 82 4.24 -7.25 8.34
C HIS A 82 2.90 -6.90 7.67
N ASN A 83 2.56 -5.62 7.63
CA ASN A 83 1.32 -5.12 7.04
C ASN A 83 1.66 -4.29 5.82
N VAL A 84 1.18 -4.70 4.65
CA VAL A 84 1.58 -4.13 3.37
C VAL A 84 0.37 -3.73 2.54
N VAL A 85 0.44 -2.53 1.96
CA VAL A 85 -0.50 -2.07 0.94
C VAL A 85 0.22 -2.07 -0.41
N VAL A 86 -0.40 -2.64 -1.42
CA VAL A 86 0.06 -2.58 -2.81
C VAL A 86 -0.95 -1.77 -3.62
N ASP A 87 -0.49 -0.70 -4.27
CA ASP A 87 -1.29 0.14 -5.17
C ASP A 87 -0.85 -0.11 -6.61
N THR A 88 -1.81 -0.48 -7.47
CA THR A 88 -1.54 -0.85 -8.85
C THR A 88 -1.64 0.29 -9.85
N ALA A 89 -1.96 1.50 -9.40
CA ALA A 89 -2.21 2.64 -10.30
C ALA A 89 -1.07 2.89 -11.29
N ARG A 90 0.16 2.60 -10.91
CA ARG A 90 1.36 2.83 -11.71
C ARG A 90 1.81 1.60 -12.50
N MET A 91 1.11 0.47 -12.40
CA MET A 91 1.41 -0.76 -13.14
C MET A 91 0.69 -0.75 -14.48
N ARG A 92 1.36 -0.27 -15.51
CA ARG A 92 0.76 -0.18 -16.85
C ARG A 92 0.70 -1.55 -17.53
N GLY A 93 -0.39 -1.79 -18.26
CA GLY A 93 -0.57 -3.02 -19.02
C GLY A 93 -0.87 -4.26 -18.18
N VAL A 94 -1.07 -4.10 -16.87
CA VAL A 94 -1.40 -5.19 -15.96
C VAL A 94 -2.79 -4.90 -15.39
N SER A 95 -3.71 -5.87 -15.50
CA SER A 95 -5.07 -5.69 -14.96
C SER A 95 -5.09 -5.81 -13.44
N ASP A 96 -6.03 -5.12 -12.81
CA ASP A 96 -6.25 -5.25 -11.36
C ASP A 96 -6.55 -6.69 -10.97
N ARG A 97 -7.31 -7.40 -11.81
CA ARG A 97 -7.65 -8.80 -11.56
C ARG A 97 -6.41 -9.70 -11.58
N ALA A 98 -5.49 -9.47 -12.52
CA ALA A 98 -4.25 -10.24 -12.58
C ALA A 98 -3.38 -10.01 -11.33
N VAL A 99 -3.30 -8.76 -10.87
CA VAL A 99 -2.57 -8.42 -9.64
C VAL A 99 -3.23 -9.08 -8.43
N GLN A 100 -4.54 -8.96 -8.30
CA GLN A 100 -5.27 -9.56 -7.18
C GLN A 100 -5.04 -11.06 -7.11
N ARG A 101 -5.14 -11.74 -8.24
CA ARG A 101 -4.90 -13.19 -8.33
C ARG A 101 -3.48 -13.56 -7.91
N GLU A 102 -2.49 -12.78 -8.35
CA GLU A 102 -1.10 -13.04 -7.99
C GLU A 102 -0.85 -12.79 -6.50
N LEU A 103 -1.41 -11.72 -5.93
CA LEU A 103 -1.26 -11.44 -4.51
C LEU A 103 -1.88 -12.52 -3.63
N VAL A 104 -3.02 -13.06 -4.03
CA VAL A 104 -3.65 -14.19 -3.33
C VAL A 104 -2.72 -15.41 -3.35
N ARG A 105 -2.10 -15.67 -4.49
CA ARG A 105 -1.15 -16.78 -4.64
C ARG A 105 0.11 -16.57 -3.79
N LEU A 106 0.62 -15.34 -3.74
CA LEU A 106 1.89 -15.01 -3.09
C LEU A 106 1.80 -14.92 -1.56
N LEU A 107 0.66 -14.49 -1.02
CA LEU A 107 0.56 -14.21 0.41
C LEU A 107 1.03 -15.37 1.29
N PRO A 108 0.62 -16.64 1.07
CA PRO A 108 1.13 -17.75 1.88
C PRO A 108 2.59 -18.09 1.63
N LEU A 109 3.19 -17.61 0.52
CA LEU A 109 4.57 -17.88 0.17
C LEU A 109 5.55 -16.85 0.73
N VAL A 110 5.07 -15.69 1.17
CA VAL A 110 5.90 -14.62 1.73
C VAL A 110 5.57 -14.47 3.21
N ALA A 111 6.26 -15.26 4.04
CA ALA A 111 5.94 -15.37 5.47
C ALA A 111 6.06 -14.05 6.25
N SER A 112 6.92 -13.14 5.77
CA SER A 112 7.11 -11.84 6.43
C SER A 112 5.92 -10.90 6.26
N VAL A 113 5.05 -11.13 5.29
CA VAL A 113 3.83 -10.35 5.10
C VAL A 113 2.66 -11.11 5.70
N GLN A 114 2.05 -10.53 6.73
CA GLN A 114 0.92 -11.14 7.46
C GLN A 114 -0.42 -10.59 7.02
N ARG A 115 -0.46 -9.27 6.69
CA ARG A 115 -1.67 -8.60 6.22
C ARG A 115 -1.34 -7.88 4.93
N LEU A 116 -2.21 -8.03 3.94
CA LEU A 116 -1.99 -7.46 2.61
C LEU A 116 -3.29 -6.81 2.13
N ARG A 117 -3.20 -5.55 1.72
CA ARG A 117 -4.29 -4.80 1.08
C ARG A 117 -3.90 -4.41 -0.32
N LEU A 118 -4.86 -4.47 -1.21
CA LEU A 118 -4.73 -4.05 -2.59
C LEU A 118 -5.56 -2.79 -2.81
N VAL A 119 -4.94 -1.76 -3.37
CA VAL A 119 -5.63 -0.59 -3.91
C VAL A 119 -5.54 -0.68 -5.42
N THR A 120 -6.69 -0.77 -6.08
CA THR A 120 -6.76 -1.00 -7.53
C THR A 120 -6.67 0.31 -8.33
N LYS A 121 -6.51 0.20 -9.65
CA LYS A 121 -6.59 1.35 -10.56
C LYS A 121 -7.96 2.02 -10.49
N ALA A 122 -9.01 1.24 -10.27
CA ALA A 122 -10.37 1.74 -10.06
C ALA A 122 -10.56 2.36 -8.66
N ARG A 123 -9.53 2.33 -7.82
CA ARG A 123 -9.50 2.85 -6.44
C ARG A 123 -10.38 2.06 -5.46
N ASP A 124 -10.67 0.81 -5.77
CA ASP A 124 -11.25 -0.13 -4.82
C ASP A 124 -10.16 -0.65 -3.87
N VAL A 125 -10.53 -0.97 -2.65
CA VAL A 125 -9.62 -1.49 -1.63
C VAL A 125 -10.07 -2.88 -1.22
N PHE A 126 -9.16 -3.84 -1.32
CA PHE A 126 -9.44 -5.23 -0.97
C PHE A 126 -8.43 -5.75 0.04
N ASP A 127 -8.91 -6.44 1.06
CA ASP A 127 -8.04 -7.26 1.91
C ASP A 127 -7.77 -8.57 1.18
N ILE A 128 -6.50 -8.92 1.06
CA ILE A 128 -6.06 -10.17 0.45
C ILE A 128 -5.98 -11.25 1.52
N THR A 129 -6.62 -12.36 1.28
CA THR A 129 -6.66 -13.48 2.24
C THR A 129 -6.38 -14.82 1.57
#